data_bf85908d363cbdbf9a335958b6ec39e6
#
_entry.id   bf85908d363cbdbf9a335958b6ec39e6
#
_cell.length_a   1.000
_cell.length_b   1.000
_cell.length_c   1.000
_cell.angle_alpha   90.00
_cell.angle_beta   90.00
_cell.angle_gamma   90.00
#
_symmetry.space_group_name_H-M   'P 1'
#
loop_
_entity.id
_entity.type
_entity.pdbx_description
1 polymer ?
#
loop_
_entity_poly.entity_id
_entity_poly.type
_entity_poly.pdbx_seq_one_letter_code
_entity_poly.pdbx_strand_id
1 'polypeptide(L)'
;MGLSARQSAAGRAAMLGCVTLLWSAQADAQSISDKLGGWLFGSSPSAPADAGNANTAAEVDCPGVDVRQGASTLAITAPGTEGGPMTTRYQVSIAQTARECAALGGVMTMKVGVEGRVLLGPAGGPGQVDIPLRMAVVREGPAPKTVVSKFYRLAVAVAPGQVSVPFVHVEQDLTFPMPRDRDFDAYVVYVGFDPASLNTKPERKPAKQKRK
;
A
#
# COMPACT_ATOMS: atom_id res chain seq x y z
N MET A 1 49.04 48.23 -31.70
CA MET A 1 49.67 47.72 -32.92
C MET A 1 49.12 46.33 -33.13
N GLY A 2 48.44 46.03 -34.09
CA GLY A 2 47.97 46.21 -35.41
C GLY A 2 46.89 45.16 -35.62
N LEU A 3 45.72 45.51 -36.01
CA LEU A 3 45.02 45.45 -37.31
C LEU A 3 45.29 44.22 -38.17
N SER A 4 44.22 43.48 -38.49
CA SER A 4 43.74 43.17 -39.87
C SER A 4 42.66 42.11 -39.78
N ALA A 5 41.46 42.32 -40.01
CA ALA A 5 40.47 42.43 -41.05
C ALA A 5 40.75 41.59 -42.34
N ARG A 6 39.76 40.72 -42.68
CA ARG A 6 39.18 40.44 -44.02
C ARG A 6 38.17 39.30 -43.87
N GLN A 7 36.90 39.51 -44.03
CA GLN A 7 35.98 39.66 -45.15
C GLN A 7 36.04 38.60 -46.25
N SER A 8 34.83 38.13 -46.55
CA SER A 8 34.28 37.55 -47.80
C SER A 8 34.21 36.03 -47.80
N ALA A 9 33.15 35.35 -48.25
CA ALA A 9 32.12 35.64 -49.18
C ALA A 9 30.97 34.67 -49.10
N ALA A 10 29.84 35.11 -49.54
CA ALA A 10 28.60 34.47 -49.91
C ALA A 10 28.68 33.06 -50.56
N GLY A 11 27.75 32.20 -50.17
CA GLY A 11 27.37 30.98 -50.88
C GLY A 11 25.89 30.67 -50.62
N ARG A 12 25.07 31.03 -51.63
CA ARG A 12 23.66 30.63 -51.75
C ARG A 12 23.57 29.13 -52.05
N ALA A 13 22.59 28.50 -51.54
CA ALA A 13 21.65 27.54 -52.11
C ALA A 13 21.42 26.35 -51.22
N ALA A 14 20.28 26.04 -50.91
CA ALA A 14 19.27 25.11 -51.37
C ALA A 14 18.37 24.72 -50.18
N MET A 15 17.12 25.07 -50.33
CA MET A 15 15.99 24.48 -49.62
C MET A 15 15.94 22.97 -49.90
N LEU A 16 15.98 22.16 -48.86
CA LEU A 16 15.35 20.86 -48.89
C LEU A 16 14.59 20.70 -47.61
N GLY A 17 13.27 20.70 -47.75
CA GLY A 17 12.33 20.45 -46.67
C GLY A 17 12.49 19.04 -46.11
N CYS A 18 12.82 18.95 -44.86
CA CYS A 18 12.69 17.74 -44.07
C CYS A 18 11.45 17.89 -43.19
N VAL A 19 10.33 17.37 -43.72
CA VAL A 19 9.11 17.17 -42.94
C VAL A 19 9.44 16.07 -41.92
N THR A 20 9.86 16.49 -40.74
CA THR A 20 9.95 15.59 -39.60
C THR A 20 8.54 15.34 -39.10
N LEU A 21 7.98 14.18 -39.43
CA LEU A 21 6.82 13.59 -38.75
C LEU A 21 7.17 13.43 -37.24
N LEU A 22 6.67 14.36 -36.45
CA LEU A 22 6.61 14.21 -34.99
C LEU A 22 5.60 13.10 -34.72
N TRP A 23 6.08 11.87 -34.60
CA TRP A 23 5.34 10.83 -33.92
C TRP A 23 5.31 11.18 -32.41
N SER A 24 4.21 11.80 -32.00
CA SER A 24 3.84 11.89 -30.58
C SER A 24 3.56 10.48 -30.07
N ALA A 25 4.56 9.85 -29.49
CA ALA A 25 4.35 8.69 -28.63
C ALA A 25 3.55 9.20 -27.42
N GLN A 26 2.24 9.02 -27.45
CA GLN A 26 1.41 9.12 -26.26
C GLN A 26 1.82 7.94 -25.37
N ALA A 27 2.62 8.21 -24.35
CA ALA A 27 2.84 7.29 -23.26
C ALA A 27 1.51 7.24 -22.48
N ASP A 28 0.72 6.21 -22.75
CA ASP A 28 -0.39 5.84 -21.89
C ASP A 28 0.18 5.54 -20.50
N ALA A 29 0.13 6.53 -19.62
CA ALA A 29 0.33 6.33 -18.22
C ALA A 29 -0.89 5.57 -17.68
N GLN A 30 -0.97 4.27 -17.98
CA GLN A 30 -1.95 3.40 -17.35
C GLN A 30 -1.66 3.38 -15.85
N SER A 31 -2.63 3.90 -15.10
CA SER A 31 -2.57 3.99 -13.66
C SER A 31 -2.20 2.62 -13.05
N ILE A 32 -1.19 2.61 -12.20
CA ILE A 32 -0.76 1.42 -11.45
C ILE A 32 -1.93 0.84 -10.64
N SER A 33 -2.91 1.69 -10.28
CA SER A 33 -4.15 1.29 -9.61
C SER A 33 -4.96 0.26 -10.39
N ASP A 34 -5.02 0.33 -11.72
CA ASP A 34 -5.78 -0.65 -12.52
C ASP A 34 -5.09 -2.03 -12.54
N LYS A 35 -3.77 -2.04 -12.51
CA LYS A 35 -3.01 -3.31 -12.47
C LYS A 35 -3.03 -3.96 -11.08
N LEU A 36 -3.01 -3.15 -10.03
CA LEU A 36 -3.06 -3.67 -8.65
C LEU A 36 -4.46 -4.13 -8.27
N GLY A 37 -5.50 -3.37 -8.63
CA GLY A 37 -6.89 -3.75 -8.43
C GLY A 37 -7.24 -5.09 -9.06
N GLY A 38 -6.79 -5.31 -10.31
CA GLY A 38 -7.00 -6.57 -11.02
C GLY A 38 -6.27 -7.77 -10.42
N TRP A 39 -5.09 -7.55 -9.81
CA TRP A 39 -4.30 -8.64 -9.23
C TRP A 39 -4.71 -8.96 -7.79
N LEU A 40 -5.07 -7.96 -7.00
CA LEU A 40 -5.47 -8.14 -5.60
C LEU A 40 -6.91 -8.63 -5.43
N PHE A 41 -7.80 -8.26 -6.36
CA PHE A 41 -9.23 -8.53 -6.20
C PHE A 41 -9.81 -9.40 -7.33
N GLY A 42 -8.98 -9.91 -8.23
CA GLY A 42 -9.39 -10.79 -9.33
C GLY A 42 -10.21 -10.03 -10.38
N SER A 43 -9.63 -9.79 -11.56
CA SER A 43 -10.38 -9.29 -12.70
C SER A 43 -11.39 -10.35 -13.13
N SER A 44 -12.66 -10.16 -12.84
CA SER A 44 -13.69 -10.90 -13.56
C SER A 44 -13.63 -10.49 -15.03
N PRO A 45 -13.50 -11.44 -15.98
CA PRO A 45 -13.61 -11.10 -17.40
C PRO A 45 -15.00 -10.49 -17.59
N SER A 46 -15.05 -9.33 -18.26
CA SER A 46 -16.30 -8.70 -18.68
C SER A 46 -17.03 -9.67 -19.60
N ALA A 47 -18.01 -10.39 -19.07
CA ALA A 47 -18.98 -11.11 -19.87
C ALA A 47 -19.90 -10.09 -20.57
N PRO A 48 -20.32 -10.36 -21.82
CA PRO A 48 -21.27 -9.48 -22.53
C PRO A 48 -22.57 -9.40 -21.72
N ALA A 49 -23.11 -8.19 -21.64
CA ALA A 49 -24.39 -7.90 -21.01
C ALA A 49 -25.49 -8.71 -21.71
N ASP A 50 -26.03 -9.70 -21.01
CA ASP A 50 -27.35 -10.24 -21.34
C ASP A 50 -28.11 -10.56 -20.04
N ALA A 51 -29.11 -9.78 -19.88
CA ALA A 51 -30.39 -9.92 -19.24
C ALA A 51 -30.56 -10.90 -18.07
N GLY A 52 -30.96 -10.36 -16.96
CA GLY A 52 -31.99 -11.00 -16.12
C GLY A 52 -31.47 -11.53 -14.79
N ASN A 53 -31.79 -10.76 -13.77
CA ASN A 53 -31.76 -11.17 -12.36
C ASN A 53 -30.40 -11.18 -11.65
N ALA A 54 -29.66 -10.10 -11.81
CA ALA A 54 -28.64 -9.77 -10.84
C ALA A 54 -29.36 -9.38 -9.54
N ASN A 55 -29.25 -10.21 -8.51
CA ASN A 55 -29.16 -9.71 -7.15
C ASN A 55 -28.07 -8.63 -7.19
N THR A 56 -28.44 -7.39 -7.42
CA THR A 56 -27.57 -6.26 -7.22
C THR A 56 -27.21 -6.32 -5.74
N ALA A 57 -26.04 -6.86 -5.44
CA ALA A 57 -25.41 -6.63 -4.14
C ALA A 57 -25.48 -5.11 -3.97
N ALA A 58 -26.29 -4.63 -3.04
CA ALA A 58 -26.42 -3.21 -2.77
C ALA A 58 -25.00 -2.70 -2.61
N GLU A 59 -24.64 -1.66 -3.37
CA GLU A 59 -23.35 -1.00 -3.25
C GLU A 59 -23.25 -0.55 -1.79
N VAL A 60 -22.43 -1.25 -1.03
CA VAL A 60 -22.30 -1.04 0.40
C VAL A 60 -21.25 0.05 0.59
N ASP A 61 -21.64 1.13 1.25
CA ASP A 61 -20.68 2.14 1.69
C ASP A 61 -19.57 1.47 2.51
N CYS A 62 -18.33 1.76 2.14
CA CYS A 62 -17.14 1.14 2.68
C CYS A 62 -16.41 2.14 3.58
N PRO A 63 -16.15 1.83 4.87
CA PRO A 63 -15.32 2.67 5.71
C PRO A 63 -13.97 2.99 5.05
N GLY A 64 -13.46 4.21 5.27
CA GLY A 64 -12.16 4.63 4.80
C GLY A 64 -11.03 3.75 5.33
N VAL A 65 -9.92 3.67 4.57
CA VAL A 65 -8.66 3.05 5.04
C VAL A 65 -7.61 4.12 5.07
N ASP A 66 -7.08 4.41 6.27
CA ASP A 66 -6.06 5.42 6.49
C ASP A 66 -4.80 4.81 7.08
N VAL A 67 -3.66 5.31 6.64
CA VAL A 67 -2.39 4.96 7.29
C VAL A 67 -2.20 5.85 8.52
N ARG A 68 -2.12 5.20 9.70
CA ARG A 68 -2.01 5.93 10.95
C ARG A 68 -0.79 6.84 10.96
N GLN A 69 -1.00 8.09 11.34
CA GLN A 69 0.07 9.07 11.43
C GLN A 69 1.22 8.58 12.32
N GLY A 70 2.45 8.70 11.82
CA GLY A 70 3.65 8.21 12.50
C GLY A 70 3.89 6.70 12.39
N ALA A 71 2.98 5.93 11.77
CA ALA A 71 3.10 4.49 11.60
C ALA A 71 3.22 4.06 10.13
N SER A 72 3.44 5.00 9.21
CA SER A 72 3.63 4.73 7.77
C SER A 72 5.03 4.23 7.43
N THR A 73 5.99 4.45 8.32
CA THR A 73 7.39 4.03 8.17
C THR A 73 7.91 3.38 9.44
N LEU A 74 8.82 2.43 9.28
CA LEU A 74 9.49 1.73 10.38
C LEU A 74 10.98 1.59 10.06
N ALA A 75 11.84 2.10 10.93
CA ALA A 75 13.28 1.82 10.90
C ALA A 75 13.60 0.64 11.81
N ILE A 76 14.27 -0.36 11.27
CA ILE A 76 14.77 -1.53 11.99
C ILE A 76 16.29 -1.38 12.10
N THR A 77 16.78 -1.23 13.33
CA THR A 77 18.19 -1.02 13.64
C THR A 77 18.92 -2.34 13.96
N ALA A 78 20.24 -2.30 13.95
CA ALA A 78 21.05 -3.43 14.41
C ALA A 78 20.82 -3.67 15.91
N PRO A 79 20.79 -4.93 16.37
CA PRO A 79 20.62 -5.25 17.78
C PRO A 79 21.70 -4.59 18.64
N GLY A 80 21.28 -4.02 19.80
CA GLY A 80 22.20 -3.41 20.75
C GLY A 80 22.76 -2.04 20.35
N THR A 81 22.24 -1.44 19.28
CA THR A 81 22.63 -0.09 18.84
C THR A 81 21.51 0.92 19.14
N GLU A 82 21.91 2.15 19.46
CA GLU A 82 20.93 3.27 19.48
C GLU A 82 20.45 3.55 18.07
N GLY A 83 19.17 3.95 17.95
CA GLY A 83 18.55 4.26 16.66
C GLY A 83 19.24 5.46 15.98
N GLY A 84 19.59 5.31 14.72
CA GLY A 84 20.17 6.39 13.92
C GLY A 84 20.31 5.99 12.44
N PRO A 85 20.55 6.97 11.55
CA PRO A 85 20.64 6.70 10.13
C PRO A 85 21.70 5.64 9.77
N MET A 86 22.86 5.69 10.41
CA MET A 86 23.97 4.78 10.13
C MET A 86 23.80 3.39 10.74
N THR A 87 22.94 3.24 11.75
CA THR A 87 22.64 1.96 12.41
C THR A 87 21.39 1.28 11.86
N THR A 88 20.69 1.93 10.92
CA THR A 88 19.51 1.39 10.28
C THR A 88 19.89 0.23 9.36
N ARG A 89 19.34 -0.95 9.63
CA ARG A 89 19.46 -2.13 8.77
C ARG A 89 18.44 -2.14 7.65
N TYR A 90 17.20 -1.85 7.99
CA TYR A 90 16.10 -1.82 7.04
C TYR A 90 15.17 -0.66 7.34
N GLN A 91 14.67 -0.04 6.29
CA GLN A 91 13.59 0.92 6.37
C GLN A 91 12.38 0.35 5.64
N VAL A 92 11.26 0.26 6.35
CA VAL A 92 10.00 -0.25 5.79
C VAL A 92 9.03 0.91 5.63
N SER A 93 8.30 0.94 4.51
CA SER A 93 7.29 1.96 4.26
C SER A 93 6.03 1.36 3.65
N ILE A 94 4.86 1.89 4.03
CA ILE A 94 3.59 1.65 3.36
C ILE A 94 3.53 2.59 2.15
N ALA A 95 3.18 2.04 0.97
CA ALA A 95 3.06 2.80 -0.28
C ALA A 95 1.60 3.10 -0.59
N GLN A 96 0.74 2.09 -0.51
CA GLN A 96 -0.69 2.25 -0.80
C GLN A 96 -1.54 1.21 -0.09
N THR A 97 -2.85 1.50 -0.02
CA THR A 97 -3.87 0.62 0.53
C THR A 97 -5.02 0.46 -0.45
N ALA A 98 -5.71 -0.67 -0.38
CA ALA A 98 -6.92 -0.95 -1.14
C ALA A 98 -7.97 -1.57 -0.22
N ARG A 99 -9.25 -1.44 -0.56
CA ARG A 99 -10.35 -2.02 0.21
C ARG A 99 -11.47 -2.54 -0.66
N GLU A 100 -12.15 -3.53 -0.16
CA GLU A 100 -13.40 -4.08 -0.69
C GLU A 100 -14.30 -4.46 0.49
N CYS A 101 -15.61 -4.25 0.40
CA CYS A 101 -16.55 -4.53 1.47
C CYS A 101 -17.68 -5.41 1.00
N ALA A 102 -18.18 -6.22 1.93
CA ALA A 102 -19.44 -6.94 1.80
C ALA A 102 -20.22 -6.85 3.12
N ALA A 103 -21.52 -6.70 3.03
CA ALA A 103 -22.41 -6.70 4.19
C ALA A 103 -23.42 -7.84 4.08
N LEU A 104 -23.51 -8.64 5.15
CA LEU A 104 -24.46 -9.73 5.22
C LEU A 104 -24.91 -9.93 6.68
N GLY A 105 -26.22 -9.99 6.88
CA GLY A 105 -26.79 -10.32 8.19
C GLY A 105 -26.41 -9.36 9.33
N GLY A 106 -26.22 -8.06 9.03
CA GLY A 106 -25.83 -7.08 10.03
C GLY A 106 -24.33 -7.11 10.39
N VAL A 107 -23.52 -7.80 9.59
CA VAL A 107 -22.07 -7.87 9.73
C VAL A 107 -21.42 -7.28 8.47
N MET A 108 -20.46 -6.39 8.68
CA MET A 108 -19.55 -5.90 7.65
C MET A 108 -18.31 -6.78 7.61
N THR A 109 -17.92 -7.20 6.42
CA THR A 109 -16.65 -7.88 6.16
C THR A 109 -15.86 -7.03 5.18
N MET A 110 -14.66 -6.63 5.58
CA MET A 110 -13.75 -5.88 4.72
C MET A 110 -12.55 -6.75 4.34
N LYS A 111 -12.22 -6.68 3.06
CA LYS A 111 -10.92 -7.08 2.54
C LYS A 111 -10.05 -5.83 2.47
N VAL A 112 -8.88 -5.87 3.08
CA VAL A 112 -7.96 -4.74 3.14
C VAL A 112 -6.59 -5.15 2.65
N GLY A 113 -6.15 -4.54 1.54
CA GLY A 113 -4.83 -4.72 0.98
C GLY A 113 -3.88 -3.61 1.42
N VAL A 114 -2.63 -3.98 1.69
CA VAL A 114 -1.53 -3.05 1.99
C VAL A 114 -0.34 -3.43 1.14
N GLU A 115 0.16 -2.47 0.39
CA GLU A 115 1.41 -2.58 -0.34
C GLU A 115 2.47 -1.67 0.28
N GLY A 116 3.69 -2.16 0.29
CA GLY A 116 4.83 -1.42 0.80
C GLY A 116 6.16 -1.95 0.27
N ARG A 117 7.23 -1.42 0.81
CA ARG A 117 8.60 -1.84 0.45
C ARG A 117 9.52 -1.86 1.64
N VAL A 118 10.49 -2.74 1.58
CA VAL A 118 11.65 -2.79 2.46
C VAL A 118 12.84 -2.22 1.70
N LEU A 119 13.50 -1.22 2.25
CA LEU A 119 14.74 -0.65 1.74
C LEU A 119 15.89 -1.12 2.62
N LEU A 120 17.00 -1.48 1.98
CA LEU A 120 18.24 -1.81 2.67
C LEU A 120 18.90 -0.52 3.19
N GLY A 121 19.15 -0.46 4.49
CA GLY A 121 19.87 0.64 5.13
C GLY A 121 21.39 0.43 5.16
N PRO A 122 22.16 1.44 5.62
CA PRO A 122 23.63 1.39 5.66
C PRO A 122 24.20 0.23 6.48
N ALA A 123 23.55 -0.17 7.58
CA ALA A 123 23.94 -1.30 8.42
C ALA A 123 23.23 -2.61 8.00
N GLY A 124 22.54 -2.62 6.87
CA GLY A 124 21.76 -3.75 6.39
C GLY A 124 22.57 -4.78 5.63
N GLY A 125 21.94 -5.91 5.37
CA GLY A 125 22.48 -7.02 4.59
C GLY A 125 21.38 -8.00 4.19
N PRO A 126 21.69 -9.02 3.38
CA PRO A 126 20.73 -10.08 3.08
C PRO A 126 20.18 -10.73 4.34
N GLY A 127 18.94 -11.14 4.31
CA GLY A 127 18.29 -11.79 5.46
C GLY A 127 16.78 -11.67 5.45
N GLN A 128 16.14 -12.12 6.53
CA GLN A 128 14.71 -12.02 6.73
C GLN A 128 14.39 -10.81 7.60
N VAL A 129 13.35 -10.09 7.22
CA VAL A 129 12.83 -8.93 7.94
C VAL A 129 11.42 -9.24 8.40
N ASP A 130 11.15 -9.13 9.70
CA ASP A 130 9.82 -9.27 10.27
C ASP A 130 9.17 -7.89 10.37
N ILE A 131 8.10 -7.70 9.61
CA ILE A 131 7.35 -6.44 9.55
C ILE A 131 6.12 -6.56 10.46
N PRO A 132 6.03 -5.77 11.54
CA PRO A 132 4.88 -5.76 12.44
C PRO A 132 3.79 -4.84 11.86
N LEU A 133 2.80 -5.41 11.22
CA LEU A 133 1.67 -4.68 10.65
C LEU A 133 0.43 -4.84 11.56
N ARG A 134 -0.25 -3.74 11.83
CA ARG A 134 -1.54 -3.75 12.53
C ARG A 134 -2.60 -3.11 11.66
N MET A 135 -3.78 -3.72 11.66
CA MET A 135 -5.01 -3.17 11.11
C MET A 135 -6.05 -3.09 12.21
N ALA A 136 -6.74 -1.95 12.34
CA ALA A 136 -7.76 -1.76 13.35
C ALA A 136 -8.93 -0.95 12.79
N VAL A 137 -10.14 -1.46 12.97
CA VAL A 137 -11.35 -0.68 12.75
C VAL A 137 -11.62 0.15 14.00
N VAL A 138 -11.70 1.45 13.81
CA VAL A 138 -11.95 2.41 14.88
C VAL A 138 -13.22 3.18 14.57
N ARG A 139 -14.11 3.30 15.55
CA ARG A 139 -15.19 4.28 15.50
C ARG A 139 -14.64 5.58 16.07
N GLU A 140 -14.51 6.56 15.21
CA GLU A 140 -14.05 7.90 15.54
C GLU A 140 -15.13 8.69 16.31
N GLY A 141 -14.74 9.78 16.96
CA GLY A 141 -15.61 10.67 17.70
C GLY A 141 -14.95 11.24 18.95
N PRO A 142 -15.69 11.89 19.84
CA PRO A 142 -15.15 12.46 21.08
C PRO A 142 -14.51 11.43 22.01
N ALA A 143 -14.94 10.16 21.92
CA ALA A 143 -14.37 9.02 22.61
C ALA A 143 -14.12 7.89 21.60
N PRO A 144 -12.98 7.90 20.87
CA PRO A 144 -12.68 6.89 19.87
C PRO A 144 -12.66 5.49 20.45
N LYS A 145 -13.22 4.52 19.73
CA LYS A 145 -13.31 3.14 20.20
C LYS A 145 -12.81 2.19 19.11
N THR A 146 -11.81 1.37 19.45
CA THR A 146 -11.40 0.24 18.62
C THR A 146 -12.50 -0.83 18.64
N VAL A 147 -13.01 -1.17 17.46
CA VAL A 147 -14.06 -2.18 17.26
C VAL A 147 -13.44 -3.55 17.08
N VAL A 148 -12.43 -3.63 16.20
CA VAL A 148 -11.63 -4.85 15.97
C VAL A 148 -10.19 -4.44 15.68
N SER A 149 -9.24 -5.26 16.08
CA SER A 149 -7.82 -5.05 15.79
C SER A 149 -7.17 -6.40 15.50
N LYS A 150 -6.40 -6.44 14.41
CA LYS A 150 -5.59 -7.61 14.02
C LYS A 150 -4.13 -7.21 13.88
N PHE A 151 -3.23 -8.09 14.28
CA PHE A 151 -1.80 -7.93 14.19
C PHE A 151 -1.19 -9.02 13.32
N TYR A 152 -0.29 -8.62 12.43
CA TYR A 152 0.41 -9.51 11.50
C TYR A 152 1.91 -9.35 11.65
N ARG A 153 2.62 -10.45 11.56
CA ARG A 153 4.07 -10.46 11.42
C ARG A 153 4.39 -10.98 10.03
N LEU A 154 4.78 -10.06 9.15
CA LEU A 154 5.07 -10.37 7.76
C LEU A 154 6.56 -10.63 7.61
N ALA A 155 6.93 -11.83 7.16
CA ALA A 155 8.33 -12.18 6.91
C ALA A 155 8.68 -11.85 5.45
N VAL A 156 9.60 -10.92 5.25
CA VAL A 156 10.10 -10.52 3.92
C VAL A 156 11.57 -10.88 3.81
N ALA A 157 11.92 -11.64 2.77
CA ALA A 157 13.30 -12.03 2.50
C ALA A 157 13.96 -10.98 1.61
N VAL A 158 15.15 -10.51 2.03
CA VAL A 158 16.03 -9.64 1.24
C VAL A 158 17.20 -10.50 0.75
N ALA A 159 17.26 -10.74 -0.56
CA ALA A 159 18.31 -11.54 -1.18
C ALA A 159 19.61 -10.72 -1.37
N PRO A 160 20.77 -11.38 -1.56
CA PRO A 160 22.00 -10.69 -1.91
C PRO A 160 21.83 -9.80 -3.15
N GLY A 161 22.32 -8.56 -3.07
CA GLY A 161 22.25 -7.59 -4.15
C GLY A 161 20.92 -6.83 -4.27
N GLN A 162 19.90 -7.20 -3.49
CA GLN A 162 18.64 -6.45 -3.45
C GLN A 162 18.77 -5.27 -2.47
N VAL A 163 18.47 -4.07 -2.96
CA VAL A 163 18.42 -2.84 -2.14
C VAL A 163 16.99 -2.40 -1.82
N SER A 164 16.02 -2.97 -2.52
CA SER A 164 14.58 -2.70 -2.32
C SER A 164 13.77 -3.95 -2.62
N VAL A 165 12.87 -4.32 -1.71
CA VAL A 165 11.99 -5.48 -1.83
C VAL A 165 10.55 -5.04 -1.58
N PRO A 166 9.64 -5.18 -2.55
CA PRO A 166 8.22 -4.92 -2.33
C PRO A 166 7.61 -6.03 -1.47
N PHE A 167 6.55 -5.69 -0.74
CA PHE A 167 5.69 -6.65 -0.07
C PHE A 167 4.23 -6.26 -0.24
N VAL A 168 3.36 -7.25 -0.20
CA VAL A 168 1.91 -7.08 -0.20
C VAL A 168 1.33 -7.95 0.91
N HIS A 169 0.37 -7.41 1.63
CA HIS A 169 -0.44 -8.16 2.59
C HIS A 169 -1.92 -7.88 2.35
N VAL A 170 -2.73 -8.92 2.32
CA VAL A 170 -4.17 -8.82 2.16
C VAL A 170 -4.85 -9.52 3.33
N GLU A 171 -5.54 -8.75 4.17
CA GLU A 171 -6.49 -9.27 5.13
C GLU A 171 -7.82 -9.52 4.42
N GLN A 172 -8.32 -10.76 4.51
CA GLN A 172 -9.53 -11.19 3.79
C GLN A 172 -10.82 -11.01 4.63
N ASP A 173 -10.70 -11.06 5.96
CA ASP A 173 -11.81 -11.21 6.90
C ASP A 173 -11.75 -10.20 8.05
N LEU A 174 -11.67 -8.92 7.75
CA LEU A 174 -11.79 -7.90 8.77
C LEU A 174 -13.28 -7.68 9.07
N THR A 175 -13.84 -8.48 9.96
CA THR A 175 -15.27 -8.50 10.28
C THR A 175 -15.61 -7.69 11.53
N PHE A 176 -16.71 -6.94 11.46
CA PHE A 176 -17.25 -6.17 12.58
C PHE A 176 -18.75 -5.94 12.41
N PRO A 177 -19.49 -5.57 13.47
CA PRO A 177 -20.90 -5.23 13.36
C PRO A 177 -21.09 -4.09 12.36
N MET A 178 -22.08 -4.23 11.47
CA MET A 178 -22.40 -3.21 10.47
C MET A 178 -22.74 -1.88 11.18
N PRO A 179 -22.09 -0.76 10.78
CA PRO A 179 -22.47 0.56 11.27
C PRO A 179 -23.91 0.87 10.89
N ARG A 180 -24.57 1.72 11.66
CA ARG A 180 -25.86 2.28 11.26
C ARG A 180 -25.63 3.35 10.20
N ASP A 181 -26.61 3.60 9.34
CA ASP A 181 -26.51 4.51 8.18
C ASP A 181 -25.93 5.90 8.49
N ARG A 182 -26.12 6.39 9.72
CA ARG A 182 -25.60 7.69 10.17
C ARG A 182 -24.17 7.62 10.75
N ASP A 183 -23.67 6.43 10.96
CA ASP A 183 -22.40 6.20 11.69
C ASP A 183 -21.27 5.73 10.74
N PHE A 184 -21.55 5.51 9.44
CA PHE A 184 -20.55 4.99 8.50
C PHE A 184 -19.30 5.88 8.44
N ASP A 185 -19.49 7.19 8.33
CA ASP A 185 -18.39 8.16 8.24
C ASP A 185 -17.51 8.19 9.51
N ALA A 186 -18.05 7.69 10.63
CA ALA A 186 -17.31 7.60 11.87
C ALA A 186 -16.40 6.34 11.95
N TYR A 187 -16.53 5.39 11.01
CA TYR A 187 -15.71 4.20 11.00
C TYR A 187 -14.54 4.35 10.04
N VAL A 188 -13.33 4.13 10.54
CA VAL A 188 -12.08 4.18 9.78
C VAL A 188 -11.27 2.93 10.08
N VAL A 189 -10.68 2.34 9.06
CA VAL A 189 -9.68 1.29 9.22
C VAL A 189 -8.31 1.92 9.23
N TYR A 190 -7.66 1.91 10.39
CA TYR A 190 -6.28 2.34 10.51
C TYR A 190 -5.33 1.19 10.22
N VAL A 191 -4.36 1.47 9.36
CA VAL A 191 -3.24 0.58 9.04
C VAL A 191 -1.95 1.23 9.49
N GLY A 192 -1.01 0.45 10.02
CA GLY A 192 0.29 0.99 10.41
C GLY A 192 1.23 -0.03 11.00
N PHE A 193 2.50 0.32 11.07
CA PHE A 193 3.49 -0.49 11.75
C PHE A 193 3.38 -0.35 13.27
N ASP A 194 3.43 -1.48 13.97
CA ASP A 194 3.35 -1.56 15.44
C ASP A 194 4.51 -2.38 16.02
N PRO A 195 5.70 -1.77 16.14
CA PRO A 195 6.89 -2.45 16.64
C PRO A 195 6.75 -2.92 18.10
N ALA A 196 5.92 -2.27 18.91
CA ALA A 196 5.70 -2.68 20.30
C ALA A 196 5.09 -4.08 20.40
N SER A 197 4.27 -4.47 19.43
CA SER A 197 3.62 -5.78 19.39
C SER A 197 4.56 -6.93 19.04
N LEU A 198 5.76 -6.67 18.53
CA LEU A 198 6.78 -7.72 18.32
C LEU A 198 7.26 -8.31 19.66
N ASN A 199 7.25 -7.50 20.71
CA ASN A 199 7.74 -7.86 22.05
C ASN A 199 6.63 -8.39 22.97
N THR A 200 5.36 -8.32 22.54
CA THR A 200 4.26 -8.87 23.33
C THR A 200 4.18 -10.39 23.10
N LYS A 201 4.29 -11.14 24.20
CA LYS A 201 4.04 -12.59 24.18
C LYS A 201 2.62 -12.83 23.69
N PRO A 202 2.40 -13.78 22.77
CA PRO A 202 1.06 -14.10 22.28
C PRO A 202 0.12 -14.35 23.44
N GLU A 203 -0.94 -13.57 23.54
CA GLU A 203 -1.98 -13.80 24.55
C GLU A 203 -2.58 -15.17 24.31
N ARG A 204 -2.36 -16.10 25.23
CA ARG A 204 -2.95 -17.44 25.18
C ARG A 204 -4.47 -17.25 25.21
N LYS A 205 -5.14 -17.63 24.12
CA LYS A 205 -6.60 -17.77 24.12
C LYS A 205 -7.00 -18.58 25.37
N PRO A 206 -7.93 -18.05 26.19
CA PRO A 206 -8.39 -18.79 27.36
C PRO A 206 -8.90 -20.15 26.90
N ALA A 207 -8.38 -21.22 27.50
CA ALA A 207 -8.82 -22.57 27.23
C ALA A 207 -10.33 -22.64 27.51
N LYS A 208 -11.11 -23.10 26.52
CA LYS A 208 -12.55 -23.35 26.72
C LYS A 208 -12.70 -24.26 27.94
N GLN A 209 -13.18 -23.71 29.05
CA GLN A 209 -13.60 -24.52 30.19
C GLN A 209 -14.66 -25.50 29.71
N LYS A 210 -14.32 -26.81 29.70
CA LYS A 210 -15.31 -27.85 29.54
C LYS A 210 -16.24 -27.77 30.74
N ARG A 211 -17.46 -27.33 30.53
CA ARG A 211 -18.54 -27.52 31.50
C ARG A 211 -18.76 -29.04 31.65
N LYS A 212 -18.57 -29.50 32.87
CA LYS A 212 -19.05 -30.83 33.31
C LYS A 212 -20.55 -30.78 33.51
#